data_47e3aa198ab69a0c75e589e5a834d252
#
_entry.id   47e3aa198ab69a0c75e589e5a834d252
#
_cell.length_a   1.000
_cell.length_b   1.000
_cell.length_c   1.000
_cell.angle_alpha   90.00
_cell.angle_beta   90.00
_cell.angle_gamma   90.00
#
_symmetry.space_group_name_H-M   'P 1'
#
loop_
_entity.id
_entity.type
_entity.pdbx_description
1 polymer ?
#
loop_
_entity_poly.entity_id
_entity_poly.type
_entity_poly.pdbx_seq_one_letter_code
_entity_poly.pdbx_strand_id
1 'polypeptide(L)'
;MKGDTANRHARRRLFLRPLVLLAVWIAIFLVAASIRIVRTASLQETRPADAIVVFGAAEYSGHPSPVLRARLDHGFDLFRRGVAPVVITTGGAAADPHFSEGGVGRDYLMHRGIPERNLIAETQGRDTAESAVRVAVIMRANGLHSCVAVSDAYHVFRIRKLLKHEGLGPVSVAPRPDSRPHSLLQRTVAVLREATSYLLWKVGMT
;
A
#
# COMPACT_ATOMS: atom_id res chain seq x y z
N MET A 1 11.73 55.15 21.78
CA MET A 1 11.30 53.75 22.01
C MET A 1 10.18 53.20 21.11
N LYS A 2 9.72 53.93 20.06
CA LYS A 2 8.66 53.43 19.14
C LYS A 2 9.18 52.68 17.88
N GLY A 3 10.47 52.67 17.59
CA GLY A 3 11.03 52.04 16.36
C GLY A 3 11.30 50.53 16.44
N ASP A 4 11.48 49.97 17.63
CA ASP A 4 11.92 48.61 17.82
C ASP A 4 10.77 47.57 17.69
N THR A 5 9.55 47.98 18.04
CA THR A 5 8.36 47.12 17.93
C THR A 5 7.90 46.92 16.48
N ALA A 6 7.98 47.95 15.64
CA ALA A 6 7.62 47.86 14.22
C ALA A 6 8.55 46.94 13.44
N ASN A 7 9.86 46.97 13.76
CA ASN A 7 10.86 46.11 13.10
C ASN A 7 10.74 44.63 13.52
N ARG A 8 10.33 44.36 14.77
CA ARG A 8 10.04 43.02 15.26
C ARG A 8 8.80 42.40 14.58
N HIS A 9 7.75 43.17 14.36
CA HIS A 9 6.56 42.73 13.65
C HIS A 9 6.81 42.50 12.16
N ALA A 10 7.63 43.30 11.50
CA ALA A 10 7.99 43.11 10.10
C ALA A 10 8.84 41.83 9.92
N ARG A 11 9.87 41.60 10.78
CA ARG A 11 10.67 40.39 10.78
C ARG A 11 9.83 39.15 11.05
N ARG A 12 8.92 39.18 12.02
CA ARG A 12 8.01 38.07 12.36
C ARG A 12 7.09 37.71 11.17
N ARG A 13 6.57 38.71 10.44
CA ARG A 13 5.77 38.50 9.22
C ARG A 13 6.58 37.91 8.08
N LEU A 14 7.86 38.22 7.96
CA LEU A 14 8.74 37.72 6.94
C LEU A 14 9.03 36.21 7.14
N PHE A 15 9.17 35.73 8.39
CA PHE A 15 9.37 34.34 8.73
C PHE A 15 8.05 33.53 8.72
N LEU A 16 6.90 34.14 8.96
CA LEU A 16 5.60 33.46 8.96
C LEU A 16 5.11 33.13 7.53
N ARG A 17 5.44 33.97 6.54
CA ARG A 17 4.98 33.76 5.15
C ARG A 17 5.41 32.42 4.54
N PRO A 18 6.69 32.00 4.60
CA PRO A 18 7.08 30.69 4.04
C PRO A 18 6.45 29.52 4.79
N LEU A 19 6.22 29.65 6.12
CA LEU A 19 5.55 28.63 6.91
C LEU A 19 4.07 28.47 6.50
N VAL A 20 3.39 29.57 6.29
CA VAL A 20 1.99 29.57 5.80
C VAL A 20 1.92 28.97 4.39
N LEU A 21 2.83 29.37 3.49
CA LEU A 21 2.87 28.81 2.15
C LEU A 21 3.12 27.28 2.18
N LEU A 22 4.06 26.81 3.00
CA LEU A 22 4.31 25.38 3.19
C LEU A 22 3.06 24.65 3.71
N ALA A 23 2.40 25.20 4.72
CA ALA A 23 1.17 24.62 5.26
C ALA A 23 0.06 24.53 4.20
N VAL A 24 -0.11 25.56 3.39
CA VAL A 24 -1.06 25.56 2.27
C VAL A 24 -0.70 24.50 1.24
N TRP A 25 0.57 24.36 0.87
CA TRP A 25 1.02 23.32 -0.05
C TRP A 25 0.77 21.92 0.49
N ILE A 26 1.06 21.69 1.78
CA ILE A 26 0.75 20.40 2.43
C ILE A 26 -0.75 20.12 2.40
N ALA A 27 -1.59 21.11 2.73
CA ALA A 27 -3.03 20.95 2.70
C ALA A 27 -3.55 20.61 1.29
N ILE A 28 -3.08 21.33 0.26
CA ILE A 28 -3.43 21.05 -1.14
C ILE A 28 -3.00 19.63 -1.53
N PHE A 29 -1.78 19.22 -1.17
CA PHE A 29 -1.29 17.87 -1.44
C PHE A 29 -2.16 16.80 -0.78
N LEU A 30 -2.49 16.96 0.51
CA LEU A 30 -3.32 16.01 1.25
C LEU A 30 -4.73 15.89 0.66
N VAL A 31 -5.34 17.01 0.24
CA VAL A 31 -6.65 17.00 -0.43
C VAL A 31 -6.56 16.27 -1.78
N ALA A 32 -5.56 16.59 -2.60
CA ALA A 32 -5.38 15.95 -3.90
C ALA A 32 -5.08 14.45 -3.76
N ALA A 33 -4.26 14.05 -2.78
CA ALA A 33 -3.98 12.64 -2.48
C ALA A 33 -5.25 11.93 -1.99
N SER A 34 -6.02 12.54 -1.08
CA SER A 34 -7.27 11.98 -0.57
C SER A 34 -8.28 11.70 -1.69
N ILE A 35 -8.46 12.65 -2.62
CA ILE A 35 -9.34 12.44 -3.79
C ILE A 35 -8.88 11.25 -4.63
N ARG A 36 -7.56 11.14 -4.88
CA ARG A 36 -7.00 10.02 -5.67
C ARG A 36 -7.14 8.69 -4.93
N ILE A 37 -6.94 8.65 -3.61
CA ILE A 37 -7.13 7.47 -2.77
C ILE A 37 -8.58 6.98 -2.88
N VAL A 38 -9.55 7.88 -2.66
CA VAL A 38 -10.98 7.53 -2.72
C VAL A 38 -11.38 7.01 -4.11
N ARG A 39 -10.90 7.66 -5.18
CA ARG A 39 -11.15 7.19 -6.56
C ARG A 39 -10.54 5.82 -6.81
N THR A 40 -9.29 5.60 -6.40
CA THR A 40 -8.60 4.31 -6.60
C THR A 40 -9.25 3.20 -5.78
N ALA A 41 -9.76 3.49 -4.60
CA ALA A 41 -10.45 2.56 -3.73
C ALA A 41 -11.74 1.96 -4.34
N SER A 42 -12.25 2.55 -5.41
CA SER A 42 -13.44 2.07 -6.13
C SER A 42 -13.11 1.27 -7.39
N LEU A 43 -11.83 1.19 -7.77
CA LEU A 43 -11.41 0.48 -8.96
C LEU A 43 -11.38 -1.02 -8.70
N GLN A 44 -11.84 -1.79 -9.68
CA GLN A 44 -11.68 -3.25 -9.75
C GLN A 44 -11.05 -3.57 -11.11
N GLU A 45 -9.72 -3.40 -11.18
CA GLU A 45 -8.97 -3.59 -12.41
C GLU A 45 -8.50 -5.05 -12.50
N THR A 46 -9.27 -5.89 -13.17
CA THR A 46 -8.99 -7.33 -13.31
C THR A 46 -8.45 -7.69 -14.71
N ARG A 47 -7.65 -6.80 -15.29
CA ARG A 47 -6.98 -7.08 -16.56
C ARG A 47 -5.96 -8.19 -16.37
N PRO A 48 -5.76 -9.06 -17.40
CA PRO A 48 -4.70 -10.06 -17.34
C PRO A 48 -3.35 -9.42 -17.01
N ALA A 49 -2.59 -10.09 -16.14
CA ALA A 49 -1.29 -9.65 -15.67
C ALA A 49 -0.36 -10.87 -15.46
N ASP A 50 0.92 -10.64 -15.22
CA ASP A 50 1.88 -11.72 -14.97
C ASP A 50 1.77 -12.24 -13.54
N ALA A 51 1.41 -11.38 -12.57
CA ALA A 51 1.28 -11.76 -11.18
C ALA A 51 0.11 -11.07 -10.46
N ILE A 52 -0.46 -11.76 -9.46
CA ILE A 52 -1.30 -11.17 -8.41
C ILE A 52 -0.39 -10.97 -7.20
N VAL A 53 -0.31 -9.75 -6.67
CA VAL A 53 0.49 -9.42 -5.48
C VAL A 53 -0.43 -9.12 -4.32
N VAL A 54 -0.47 -10.01 -3.33
CA VAL A 54 -1.28 -9.86 -2.12
C VAL A 54 -0.42 -9.25 -1.03
N PHE A 55 -0.74 -8.02 -0.64
CA PHE A 55 0.00 -7.31 0.42
C PHE A 55 -0.41 -7.80 1.81
N GLY A 56 0.58 -8.00 2.66
CA GLY A 56 0.43 -8.45 4.04
C GLY A 56 -0.40 -7.52 4.92
N ALA A 57 -0.85 -8.02 6.06
CA ALA A 57 -1.61 -7.26 7.05
C ALA A 57 -1.20 -7.60 8.49
N ALA A 58 -1.36 -8.83 8.89
CA ALA A 58 -0.85 -9.43 10.11
C ALA A 58 -1.03 -10.95 10.05
N GLU A 59 -0.20 -11.66 10.78
CA GLU A 59 -0.37 -13.08 11.08
C GLU A 59 -0.40 -13.29 12.61
N TYR A 60 -0.97 -14.39 13.06
CA TYR A 60 -1.02 -14.77 14.47
C TYR A 60 -0.63 -16.23 14.61
N SER A 61 0.58 -16.50 15.14
CA SER A 61 1.09 -17.85 15.39
C SER A 61 0.95 -18.79 14.17
N GLY A 62 1.36 -18.32 12.98
CA GLY A 62 1.31 -19.09 11.76
C GLY A 62 -0.06 -19.11 11.06
N HIS A 63 -1.03 -18.31 11.52
CA HIS A 63 -2.33 -18.18 10.88
C HIS A 63 -2.57 -16.76 10.36
N PRO A 64 -3.18 -16.59 9.18
CA PRO A 64 -3.48 -15.26 8.68
C PRO A 64 -4.54 -14.58 9.57
N SER A 65 -4.32 -13.30 9.93
CA SER A 65 -5.36 -12.49 10.56
C SER A 65 -6.62 -12.43 9.71
N PRO A 66 -7.79 -12.07 10.26
CA PRO A 66 -9.01 -11.93 9.45
C PRO A 66 -8.86 -10.99 8.24
N VAL A 67 -8.05 -9.92 8.39
CA VAL A 67 -7.75 -8.98 7.31
C VAL A 67 -6.87 -9.62 6.25
N LEU A 68 -5.77 -10.28 6.65
CA LEU A 68 -4.89 -10.97 5.72
C LEU A 68 -5.62 -12.10 4.99
N ARG A 69 -6.42 -12.89 5.70
CA ARG A 69 -7.26 -13.95 5.12
C ARG A 69 -8.18 -13.39 4.03
N ALA A 70 -8.88 -12.29 4.29
CA ALA A 70 -9.79 -11.70 3.31
C ALA A 70 -9.06 -11.17 2.05
N ARG A 71 -7.81 -10.69 2.19
CA ARG A 71 -6.96 -10.34 1.04
C ARG A 71 -6.53 -11.57 0.26
N LEU A 72 -6.13 -12.63 0.96
CA LEU A 72 -5.72 -13.90 0.36
C LEU A 72 -6.88 -14.56 -0.37
N ASP A 73 -8.07 -14.58 0.22
CA ASP A 73 -9.29 -15.10 -0.40
C ASP A 73 -9.60 -14.35 -1.70
N HIS A 74 -9.51 -13.03 -1.70
CA HIS A 74 -9.68 -12.24 -2.91
C HIS A 74 -8.59 -12.52 -3.95
N GLY A 75 -7.34 -12.66 -3.53
CA GLY A 75 -6.24 -13.09 -4.41
C GLY A 75 -6.46 -14.46 -5.02
N PHE A 76 -6.98 -15.41 -4.23
CA PHE A 76 -7.37 -16.74 -4.69
C PHE A 76 -8.47 -16.68 -5.76
N ASP A 77 -9.50 -15.86 -5.55
CA ASP A 77 -10.60 -15.70 -6.51
C ASP A 77 -10.11 -15.09 -7.84
N LEU A 78 -9.16 -14.15 -7.78
CA LEU A 78 -8.52 -13.61 -8.98
C LEU A 78 -7.72 -14.68 -9.73
N PHE A 79 -6.93 -15.48 -9.00
CA PHE A 79 -6.18 -16.59 -9.58
C PHE A 79 -7.10 -17.62 -10.24
N ARG A 80 -8.18 -18.02 -9.56
CA ARG A 80 -9.20 -18.94 -10.09
C ARG A 80 -9.88 -18.44 -11.36
N ARG A 81 -10.00 -17.12 -11.51
CA ARG A 81 -10.53 -16.47 -12.72
C ARG A 81 -9.49 -16.31 -13.82
N GLY A 82 -8.26 -16.79 -13.63
CA GLY A 82 -7.20 -16.70 -14.62
C GLY A 82 -6.64 -15.30 -14.84
N VAL A 83 -6.75 -14.39 -13.85
CA VAL A 83 -6.25 -13.00 -13.97
C VAL A 83 -4.72 -12.98 -14.06
N ALA A 84 -4.02 -13.88 -13.37
CA ALA A 84 -2.59 -14.09 -13.52
C ALA A 84 -2.19 -15.52 -13.12
N PRO A 85 -1.10 -16.07 -13.71
CA PRO A 85 -0.63 -17.42 -13.42
C PRO A 85 0.17 -17.53 -12.12
N VAL A 86 0.67 -16.42 -11.56
CA VAL A 86 1.51 -16.40 -10.36
C VAL A 86 0.85 -15.56 -9.28
N VAL A 87 0.92 -16.01 -8.01
CA VAL A 87 0.53 -15.23 -6.85
C VAL A 87 1.75 -14.98 -5.97
N ILE A 88 2.02 -13.73 -5.65
CA ILE A 88 3.07 -13.30 -4.73
C ILE A 88 2.40 -12.83 -3.45
N THR A 89 2.73 -13.44 -2.32
CA THR A 89 2.32 -12.99 -0.98
C THR A 89 3.44 -12.22 -0.32
N THR A 90 3.15 -11.13 0.39
CA THR A 90 4.18 -10.25 0.95
C THR A 90 4.03 -10.00 2.43
N GLY A 91 5.14 -9.68 3.07
CA GLY A 91 5.24 -9.22 4.44
C GLY A 91 6.19 -10.08 5.25
N GLY A 92 7.06 -9.41 6.02
CA GLY A 92 8.04 -10.03 6.89
C GLY A 92 7.45 -10.58 8.18
N ALA A 93 8.33 -11.00 9.07
CA ALA A 93 7.98 -11.37 10.42
C ALA A 93 7.60 -10.13 11.25
N ALA A 94 6.53 -10.25 12.05
CA ALA A 94 6.10 -9.22 12.98
C ALA A 94 6.59 -9.53 14.40
N ALA A 95 5.69 -9.96 15.29
CA ALA A 95 6.05 -10.26 16.68
C ALA A 95 6.73 -11.63 16.84
N ASP A 96 6.36 -12.61 16.00
CA ASP A 96 6.95 -13.96 16.02
C ASP A 96 7.95 -14.10 14.85
N PRO A 97 9.25 -14.24 15.15
CA PRO A 97 10.28 -14.36 14.12
C PRO A 97 10.20 -15.67 13.31
N HIS A 98 9.45 -16.66 13.76
CA HIS A 98 9.27 -17.94 13.06
C HIS A 98 8.28 -17.85 11.91
N PHE A 99 7.40 -16.87 11.91
CA PHE A 99 6.39 -16.69 10.89
C PHE A 99 6.51 -15.33 10.22
N SER A 100 6.29 -15.31 8.91
CA SER A 100 6.16 -14.09 8.13
C SER A 100 4.78 -14.03 7.50
N GLU A 101 4.23 -12.83 7.34
CA GLU A 101 2.93 -12.64 6.69
C GLU A 101 2.92 -13.24 5.27
N GLY A 102 4.02 -13.05 4.52
CA GLY A 102 4.20 -13.63 3.17
C GLY A 102 4.23 -15.15 3.17
N GLY A 103 4.98 -15.78 4.11
CA GLY A 103 5.05 -17.23 4.26
C GLY A 103 3.71 -17.84 4.63
N VAL A 104 3.08 -17.30 5.68
CA VAL A 104 1.73 -17.72 6.13
C VAL A 104 0.70 -17.56 5.00
N GLY A 105 0.79 -16.48 4.23
CA GLY A 105 -0.07 -16.25 3.08
C GLY A 105 0.12 -17.29 1.98
N ARG A 106 1.37 -17.64 1.63
CA ARG A 106 1.69 -18.69 0.67
C ARG A 106 1.10 -20.04 1.11
N ASP A 107 1.37 -20.42 2.36
CA ASP A 107 0.92 -21.71 2.89
C ASP A 107 -0.61 -21.79 2.94
N TYR A 108 -1.28 -20.71 3.32
CA TYR A 108 -2.74 -20.60 3.26
C TYR A 108 -3.27 -20.84 1.83
N LEU A 109 -2.70 -20.18 0.83
CA LEU A 109 -3.14 -20.32 -0.57
C LEU A 109 -2.81 -21.70 -1.14
N MET A 110 -1.70 -22.30 -0.74
CA MET A 110 -1.35 -23.68 -1.11
C MET A 110 -2.37 -24.69 -0.55
N HIS A 111 -2.78 -24.55 0.71
CA HIS A 111 -3.84 -25.37 1.29
C HIS A 111 -5.21 -25.15 0.63
N ARG A 112 -5.44 -23.98 0.02
CA ARG A 112 -6.63 -23.73 -0.79
C ARG A 112 -6.58 -24.30 -2.21
N GLY A 113 -5.46 -24.90 -2.59
CA GLY A 113 -5.29 -25.61 -3.86
C GLY A 113 -4.60 -24.82 -4.97
N ILE A 114 -3.93 -23.71 -4.67
CA ILE A 114 -2.98 -23.12 -5.63
C ILE A 114 -1.71 -23.97 -5.63
N PRO A 115 -1.26 -24.49 -6.80
CA PRO A 115 -0.04 -25.28 -6.87
C PRO A 115 1.18 -24.46 -6.41
N GLU A 116 2.11 -25.08 -5.70
CA GLU A 116 3.31 -24.42 -5.17
C GLU A 116 4.11 -23.66 -6.23
N ARG A 117 4.24 -24.22 -7.44
CA ARG A 117 4.92 -23.59 -8.58
C ARG A 117 4.32 -22.24 -9.01
N ASN A 118 3.09 -21.94 -8.60
CA ASN A 118 2.38 -20.68 -8.89
C ASN A 118 2.42 -19.71 -7.70
N LEU A 119 3.15 -20.04 -6.61
CA LEU A 119 3.21 -19.27 -5.39
C LEU A 119 4.63 -18.80 -5.10
N ILE A 120 4.79 -17.53 -4.78
CA ILE A 120 6.06 -16.94 -4.31
C ILE A 120 5.77 -16.18 -3.02
N ALA A 121 6.58 -16.38 -1.97
CA ALA A 121 6.49 -15.61 -0.74
C ALA A 121 7.62 -14.58 -0.66
N GLU A 122 7.28 -13.32 -0.50
CA GLU A 122 8.18 -12.27 -0.04
C GLU A 122 8.05 -12.20 1.49
N THR A 123 9.12 -12.50 2.22
CA THR A 123 9.09 -12.75 3.66
C THR A 123 9.94 -11.80 4.50
N GLN A 124 10.45 -10.72 3.90
CA GLN A 124 11.45 -9.86 4.56
C GLN A 124 11.02 -8.39 4.63
N GLY A 125 9.99 -7.97 3.92
CA GLY A 125 9.53 -6.60 3.91
C GLY A 125 8.93 -6.19 5.27
N ARG A 126 9.54 -5.21 5.93
CA ARG A 126 9.13 -4.71 7.24
C ARG A 126 7.99 -3.70 7.16
N ASP A 127 7.81 -3.12 5.99
CA ASP A 127 6.75 -2.18 5.69
C ASP A 127 6.33 -2.28 4.21
N THR A 128 5.33 -1.49 3.83
CA THR A 128 4.77 -1.53 2.48
C THR A 128 5.76 -1.05 1.41
N ALA A 129 6.64 -0.11 1.73
CA ALA A 129 7.60 0.41 0.76
C ALA A 129 8.71 -0.62 0.51
N GLU A 130 9.24 -1.22 1.57
CA GLU A 130 10.23 -2.30 1.46
C GLU A 130 9.65 -3.52 0.74
N SER A 131 8.41 -3.92 1.07
CA SER A 131 7.72 -5.01 0.35
C SER A 131 7.59 -4.69 -1.15
N ALA A 132 7.27 -3.45 -1.53
CA ALA A 132 7.18 -3.08 -2.94
C ALA A 132 8.53 -3.18 -3.67
N VAL A 133 9.64 -2.76 -3.04
CA VAL A 133 11.00 -2.94 -3.58
C VAL A 133 11.29 -4.42 -3.81
N ARG A 134 11.05 -5.26 -2.80
CA ARG A 134 11.31 -6.70 -2.85
C ARG A 134 10.44 -7.42 -3.88
N VAL A 135 9.17 -7.08 -3.95
CA VAL A 135 8.27 -7.58 -5.02
C VAL A 135 8.82 -7.23 -6.39
N ALA A 136 9.31 -6.02 -6.61
CA ALA A 136 9.87 -5.63 -7.88
C ALA A 136 11.14 -6.41 -8.22
N VAL A 137 11.99 -6.73 -7.24
CA VAL A 137 13.15 -7.61 -7.42
C VAL A 137 12.70 -9.03 -7.80
N ILE A 138 11.77 -9.60 -7.05
CA ILE A 138 11.21 -10.94 -7.30
C ILE A 138 10.59 -11.01 -8.71
N MET A 139 9.78 -10.05 -9.07
CA MET A 139 9.11 -10.02 -10.37
C MET A 139 10.13 -9.96 -11.51
N ARG A 140 11.12 -9.06 -11.43
CA ARG A 140 12.19 -8.97 -12.45
C ARG A 140 12.99 -10.26 -12.57
N ALA A 141 13.35 -10.89 -11.44
CA ALA A 141 14.10 -12.16 -11.44
C ALA A 141 13.33 -13.31 -12.09
N ASN A 142 12.00 -13.23 -12.11
CA ASN A 142 11.12 -14.24 -12.71
C ASN A 142 10.56 -13.80 -14.09
N GLY A 143 11.06 -12.71 -14.68
CA GLY A 143 10.57 -12.22 -15.99
C GLY A 143 9.13 -11.69 -15.95
N LEU A 144 8.62 -11.30 -14.78
CA LEU A 144 7.27 -10.76 -14.60
C LEU A 144 7.32 -9.23 -14.63
N HIS A 145 6.44 -8.61 -15.40
CA HIS A 145 6.47 -7.15 -15.63
C HIS A 145 5.22 -6.44 -15.16
N SER A 146 4.06 -7.11 -15.22
CA SER A 146 2.76 -6.56 -14.88
C SER A 146 2.14 -7.26 -13.67
N CYS A 147 1.39 -6.50 -12.85
CA CYS A 147 0.73 -7.12 -11.70
C CYS A 147 -0.62 -6.49 -11.36
N VAL A 148 -1.42 -7.28 -10.62
CA VAL A 148 -2.62 -6.84 -9.94
C VAL A 148 -2.35 -6.83 -8.44
N ALA A 149 -2.34 -5.65 -7.82
CA ALA A 149 -2.12 -5.51 -6.39
C ALA A 149 -3.43 -5.66 -5.61
N VAL A 150 -3.42 -6.56 -4.63
CA VAL A 150 -4.54 -6.86 -3.73
C VAL A 150 -4.25 -6.34 -2.33
N SER A 151 -5.13 -5.53 -1.78
CA SER A 151 -5.09 -5.03 -0.41
C SER A 151 -6.44 -4.39 -0.03
N ASP A 152 -6.48 -3.64 1.08
CA ASP A 152 -7.67 -2.88 1.48
C ASP A 152 -7.89 -1.65 0.58
N ALA A 153 -9.14 -1.22 0.45
CA ALA A 153 -9.61 -0.22 -0.50
C ALA A 153 -8.79 1.09 -0.52
N TYR A 154 -8.49 1.66 0.65
CA TYR A 154 -7.73 2.92 0.68
C TYR A 154 -6.22 2.73 0.58
N HIS A 155 -5.72 1.52 0.87
CA HIS A 155 -4.31 1.18 0.83
C HIS A 155 -3.77 0.95 -0.59
N VAL A 156 -4.59 0.43 -1.51
CA VAL A 156 -4.17 0.08 -2.88
C VAL A 156 -3.61 1.26 -3.68
N PHE A 157 -4.02 2.50 -3.39
CA PHE A 157 -3.45 3.68 -4.04
C PHE A 157 -1.95 3.82 -3.77
N ARG A 158 -1.54 3.75 -2.49
CA ARG A 158 -0.13 3.86 -2.08
C ARG A 158 0.68 2.70 -2.62
N ILE A 159 0.19 1.47 -2.52
CA ILE A 159 0.82 0.28 -3.09
C ILE A 159 1.07 0.46 -4.60
N ARG A 160 0.06 0.89 -5.36
CA ARG A 160 0.20 1.15 -6.80
C ARG A 160 1.30 2.17 -7.11
N LYS A 161 1.42 3.21 -6.28
CA LYS A 161 2.45 4.25 -6.45
C LYS A 161 3.84 3.72 -6.14
N LEU A 162 3.98 2.92 -5.11
CA LEU A 162 5.23 2.27 -4.72
C LEU A 162 5.70 1.30 -5.82
N LEU A 163 4.87 0.36 -6.25
CA LEU A 163 5.22 -0.61 -7.30
C LEU A 163 5.60 0.06 -8.63
N LYS A 164 4.88 1.14 -9.01
CA LYS A 164 5.24 1.92 -10.20
C LYS A 164 6.55 2.68 -10.04
N HIS A 165 6.87 3.14 -8.84
CA HIS A 165 8.15 3.79 -8.55
C HIS A 165 9.32 2.83 -8.74
N GLU A 166 9.11 1.56 -8.36
CA GLU A 166 10.08 0.48 -8.56
C GLU A 166 10.18 -0.03 -10.02
N GLY A 167 9.53 0.65 -10.96
CA GLY A 167 9.62 0.36 -12.38
C GLY A 167 8.70 -0.76 -12.87
N LEU A 168 7.78 -1.24 -12.04
CA LEU A 168 6.77 -2.20 -12.51
C LEU A 168 5.66 -1.51 -13.29
N GLY A 169 5.16 -2.15 -14.34
CA GLY A 169 4.03 -1.65 -15.10
C GLY A 169 3.67 -2.47 -16.32
N PRO A 170 2.39 -2.61 -16.57
CA PRO A 170 1.24 -2.00 -15.89
C PRO A 170 0.96 -2.57 -14.49
N VAL A 171 0.59 -1.68 -13.55
CA VAL A 171 0.13 -2.07 -12.20
C VAL A 171 -1.35 -1.75 -12.08
N SER A 172 -2.17 -2.78 -12.04
CA SER A 172 -3.60 -2.74 -11.76
C SER A 172 -3.87 -2.90 -10.25
N VAL A 173 -5.05 -2.55 -9.79
CA VAL A 173 -5.45 -2.71 -8.39
C VAL A 173 -6.80 -3.41 -8.28
N ALA A 174 -6.91 -4.33 -7.34
CA ALA A 174 -8.12 -5.03 -6.99
C ALA A 174 -8.28 -4.99 -5.45
N PRO A 175 -8.87 -3.91 -4.90
CA PRO A 175 -9.16 -3.85 -3.48
C PRO A 175 -10.12 -4.98 -3.10
N ARG A 176 -9.84 -5.65 -1.96
CA ARG A 176 -10.73 -6.70 -1.48
C ARG A 176 -12.13 -6.15 -1.19
N PRO A 177 -13.19 -6.92 -1.45
CA PRO A 177 -14.56 -6.54 -1.10
C PRO A 177 -14.69 -6.16 0.39
N ASP A 178 -15.64 -5.29 0.70
CA ASP A 178 -16.01 -4.88 2.07
C ASP A 178 -14.87 -4.36 2.95
N SER A 179 -13.78 -3.87 2.32
CA SER A 179 -12.62 -3.32 3.03
C SER A 179 -12.76 -1.85 3.44
N ARG A 180 -13.87 -1.20 3.08
CA ARG A 180 -14.12 0.19 3.47
C ARG A 180 -14.72 0.24 4.86
N PRO A 181 -14.21 1.08 5.76
CA PRO A 181 -14.84 1.31 7.05
C PRO A 181 -16.32 1.74 6.91
N HIS A 182 -17.17 1.33 7.84
CA HIS A 182 -18.60 1.63 7.76
C HIS A 182 -18.92 3.09 8.07
N SER A 183 -18.28 3.69 9.08
CA SER A 183 -18.53 5.07 9.48
C SER A 183 -17.77 6.10 8.64
N LEU A 184 -18.36 7.27 8.43
CA LEU A 184 -17.71 8.39 7.72
C LEU A 184 -16.43 8.83 8.44
N LEU A 185 -16.43 8.90 9.77
CA LEU A 185 -15.25 9.26 10.56
C LEU A 185 -14.10 8.29 10.31
N GLN A 186 -14.35 6.99 10.40
CA GLN A 186 -13.33 5.96 10.16
C GLN A 186 -12.81 6.03 8.71
N ARG A 187 -13.68 6.30 7.73
CA ARG A 187 -13.26 6.50 6.32
C ARG A 187 -12.33 7.69 6.19
N THR A 188 -12.70 8.82 6.80
CA THR A 188 -11.87 10.04 6.77
C THR A 188 -10.51 9.80 7.40
N VAL A 189 -10.47 9.17 8.58
CA VAL A 189 -9.21 8.83 9.28
C VAL A 189 -8.35 7.90 8.42
N ALA A 190 -8.92 6.87 7.82
CA ALA A 190 -8.19 5.93 6.96
C ALA A 190 -7.60 6.62 5.73
N VAL A 191 -8.37 7.49 5.06
CA VAL A 191 -7.91 8.25 3.89
C VAL A 191 -6.80 9.23 4.27
N LEU A 192 -6.95 9.96 5.37
CA LEU A 192 -5.92 10.91 5.85
C LEU A 192 -4.64 10.18 6.25
N ARG A 193 -4.74 9.03 6.93
CA ARG A 193 -3.59 8.20 7.27
C ARG A 193 -2.81 7.79 6.02
N GLU A 194 -3.49 7.29 4.99
CA GLU A 194 -2.84 6.88 3.74
C GLU A 194 -2.28 8.09 2.96
N ALA A 195 -2.97 9.24 2.95
CA ALA A 195 -2.47 10.47 2.33
C ALA A 195 -1.20 10.97 3.03
N THR A 196 -1.16 10.94 4.37
CA THR A 196 0.02 11.30 5.17
C THR A 196 1.17 10.32 4.93
N SER A 197 0.92 9.00 4.97
CA SER A 197 1.95 7.99 4.68
C SER A 197 2.51 8.15 3.25
N TYR A 198 1.67 8.51 2.29
CA TYR A 198 2.11 8.79 0.93
C TYR A 198 2.97 10.05 0.85
N LEU A 199 2.64 11.12 1.61
CA LEU A 199 3.45 12.33 1.70
C LEU A 199 4.82 12.03 2.31
N LEU A 200 4.86 11.33 3.45
CA LEU A 200 6.11 10.95 4.14
C LEU A 200 7.03 10.17 3.20
N TRP A 201 6.50 9.17 2.51
CA TRP A 201 7.27 8.44 1.51
C TRP A 201 7.82 9.34 0.40
N LYS A 202 7.03 10.30 -0.09
CA LYS A 202 7.46 11.24 -1.14
C LYS A 202 8.62 12.14 -0.72
N VAL A 203 8.73 12.45 0.56
CA VAL A 203 9.82 13.26 1.12
C VAL A 203 10.95 12.41 1.73
N GLY A 204 10.93 11.09 1.53
CA GLY A 204 11.99 10.18 1.96
C GLY A 204 12.02 9.91 3.47
N MET A 205 10.89 10.03 4.15
CA MET A 205 10.74 9.87 5.61
C MET A 205 10.12 8.52 6.02
N THR A 206 10.17 7.50 5.18
CA THR A 206 9.69 6.13 5.48
C THR A 206 10.74 5.12 5.09
#